data_2089a2b4c7d7a8ebb11c5a18cd4ecb7b
#
_entry.id   2089a2b4c7d7a8ebb11c5a18cd4ecb7b
#
_cell.length_a   1.000
_cell.length_b   1.000
_cell.length_c   1.000
_cell.angle_alpha   90.00
_cell.angle_beta   90.00
_cell.angle_gamma   90.00
#
_symmetry.space_group_name_H-M   'P 1'
#
loop_
_entity.id
_entity.type
_entity.pdbx_description
1 polymer ?
#
loop_
_entity_poly.entity_id
_entity_poly.type
_entity_poly.pdbx_seq_one_letter_code
_entity_poly.pdbx_strand_id
1 'polypeptide(L)'
;MQAQTVARRVDEARMTWDELDRIATQHGLPERMLEAMFDAVLGYRVRRSGYSKRADVTDQTATRDLAALTSAGLLFAYGNGRGRYYAAEPLQRIRERLRAERKPLRDPYPWMRARLAEPIE
;
A
#
# COMPACT_ATOMS: atom_id res chain seq x y z
N MET A 1 27.88 -1.09 -0.97
CA MET A 1 27.01 -1.28 0.19
C MET A 1 25.79 -0.38 0.12
N GLN A 2 26.00 0.92 0.08
CA GLN A 2 24.89 1.84 -0.02
C GLN A 2 24.13 1.66 -1.32
N ALA A 3 24.82 1.35 -2.38
CA ALA A 3 24.16 1.16 -3.67
C ALA A 3 23.17 0.01 -3.60
N GLN A 4 23.54 -1.06 -2.91
CA GLN A 4 22.64 -2.19 -2.79
C GLN A 4 21.44 -1.85 -1.94
N THR A 5 21.63 -1.05 -0.90
CA THR A 5 20.54 -0.64 -0.03
C THR A 5 19.54 0.21 -0.80
N VAL A 6 20.04 1.15 -1.62
CA VAL A 6 19.20 2.02 -2.41
C VAL A 6 18.42 1.20 -3.44
N ALA A 7 19.10 0.27 -4.11
CA ALA A 7 18.45 -0.57 -5.11
C ALA A 7 17.34 -1.40 -4.47
N ARG A 8 17.59 -1.90 -3.27
CA ARG A 8 16.62 -2.71 -2.56
C ARG A 8 15.37 -1.89 -2.21
N ARG A 9 15.57 -0.64 -1.80
CA ARG A 9 14.45 0.24 -1.48
C ARG A 9 13.62 0.55 -2.72
N VAL A 10 14.28 0.76 -3.84
CA VAL A 10 13.59 1.03 -5.10
C VAL A 10 12.76 -0.16 -5.51
N ASP A 11 13.32 -1.38 -5.40
CA ASP A 11 12.59 -2.57 -5.73
C ASP A 11 11.37 -2.76 -4.82
N GLU A 12 11.56 -2.51 -3.53
CA GLU A 12 10.47 -2.65 -2.57
C GLU A 12 9.35 -1.66 -2.88
N ALA A 13 9.71 -0.43 -3.21
CA ALA A 13 8.72 0.58 -3.54
C ALA A 13 7.96 0.20 -4.81
N ARG A 14 8.67 -0.33 -5.81
CA ARG A 14 8.02 -0.75 -7.04
C ARG A 14 7.06 -1.89 -6.80
N MET A 15 7.48 -2.87 -6.02
CA MET A 15 6.62 -4.01 -5.71
C MET A 15 5.38 -3.57 -4.95
N THR A 16 5.55 -2.64 -4.03
CA THR A 16 4.43 -2.10 -3.27
C THR A 16 3.46 -1.39 -4.21
N TRP A 17 3.97 -0.55 -5.10
CA TRP A 17 3.14 0.16 -6.06
C TRP A 17 2.37 -0.80 -6.95
N ASP A 18 3.05 -1.82 -7.46
CA ASP A 18 2.42 -2.80 -8.33
C ASP A 18 1.30 -3.55 -7.62
N GLU A 19 1.51 -3.87 -6.35
CA GLU A 19 0.50 -4.56 -5.58
C GLU A 19 -0.70 -3.65 -5.32
N LEU A 20 -0.46 -2.38 -5.04
CA LEU A 20 -1.53 -1.43 -4.84
C LEU A 20 -2.32 -1.22 -6.13
N ASP A 21 -1.62 -1.18 -7.26
CA ASP A 21 -2.27 -1.06 -8.55
C ASP A 21 -3.19 -2.25 -8.80
N ARG A 22 -2.73 -3.43 -8.47
CA ARG A 22 -3.53 -4.64 -8.62
C ARG A 22 -4.79 -4.57 -7.74
N ILE A 23 -4.61 -4.13 -6.50
CA ILE A 23 -5.74 -4.01 -5.57
C ILE A 23 -6.73 -2.97 -6.08
N ALA A 24 -6.24 -1.83 -6.53
CA ALA A 24 -7.10 -0.78 -7.05
C ALA A 24 -7.90 -1.28 -8.25
N THR A 25 -7.24 -2.02 -9.14
CA THR A 25 -7.91 -2.58 -10.30
C THR A 25 -9.00 -3.57 -9.87
N GLN A 26 -8.71 -4.40 -8.90
CA GLN A 26 -9.68 -5.36 -8.41
C GLN A 26 -10.93 -4.69 -7.83
N HIS A 27 -10.74 -3.55 -7.19
CA HIS A 27 -11.85 -2.82 -6.58
C HIS A 27 -12.47 -1.81 -7.53
N GLY A 28 -11.97 -1.70 -8.75
CA GLY A 28 -12.50 -0.74 -9.69
C GLY A 28 -12.20 0.70 -9.31
N LEU A 29 -11.10 0.94 -8.62
CA LEU A 29 -10.75 2.27 -8.16
C LEU A 29 -9.93 3.02 -9.21
N PRO A 30 -10.15 4.35 -9.34
CA PRO A 30 -9.38 5.14 -10.31
C PRO A 30 -7.91 5.17 -9.98
N GLU A 31 -7.10 5.32 -11.02
CA GLU A 31 -5.66 5.36 -10.86
C GLU A 31 -5.19 6.51 -9.98
N ARG A 32 -5.94 7.59 -9.96
CA ARG A 32 -5.56 8.77 -9.16
C ARG A 32 -5.49 8.45 -7.67
N MET A 33 -6.10 7.36 -7.23
CA MET A 33 -6.07 6.97 -5.82
C MET A 33 -4.80 6.26 -5.43
N LEU A 34 -4.01 5.79 -6.40
CA LEU A 34 -2.81 5.03 -6.10
C LEU A 34 -1.80 5.80 -5.28
N GLU A 35 -1.64 7.08 -5.58
CA GLU A 35 -0.66 7.87 -4.85
C GLU A 35 -1.02 8.00 -3.38
N ALA A 36 -2.31 8.20 -3.10
CA ALA A 36 -2.76 8.28 -1.72
C ALA A 36 -2.58 6.95 -1.01
N MET A 37 -2.87 5.86 -1.68
CA MET A 37 -2.69 4.54 -1.11
C MET A 37 -1.22 4.28 -0.80
N PHE A 38 -0.34 4.68 -1.72
CA PHE A 38 1.09 4.48 -1.56
C PHE A 38 1.62 5.32 -0.38
N ASP A 39 1.19 6.58 -0.29
CA ASP A 39 1.59 7.42 0.83
C ASP A 39 1.15 6.82 2.16
N ALA A 40 -0.08 6.31 2.20
CA ALA A 40 -0.60 5.73 3.42
C ALA A 40 0.19 4.49 3.83
N VAL A 41 0.60 3.68 2.87
CA VAL A 41 1.40 2.49 3.16
C VAL A 41 2.75 2.88 3.75
N LEU A 42 3.29 4.01 3.31
CA LEU A 42 4.56 4.49 3.84
C LEU A 42 4.41 5.13 5.21
N GLY A 43 3.18 5.26 5.71
CA GLY A 43 2.95 5.78 7.05
C GLY A 43 2.52 7.23 7.08
N TYR A 44 2.29 7.85 5.94
CA TYR A 44 1.85 9.23 5.89
C TYR A 44 0.35 9.30 6.09
N ARG A 45 -0.09 10.35 6.75
CA ARG A 45 -1.51 10.59 6.94
C ARG A 45 -2.07 11.26 5.69
N VAL A 46 -3.19 10.76 5.22
CA VAL A 46 -3.85 11.32 4.04
C VAL A 46 -4.98 12.22 4.50
N ARG A 47 -4.97 13.45 4.06
CA ARG A 47 -6.02 14.41 4.40
C ARG A 47 -6.74 14.82 3.13
N ARG A 48 -8.02 15.16 3.29
CA ARG A 48 -8.85 15.52 2.13
C ARG A 48 -8.25 16.65 1.31
N SER A 49 -7.82 17.71 1.99
CA SER A 49 -7.29 18.87 1.26
C SER A 49 -6.02 18.54 0.48
N GLY A 50 -5.13 17.77 1.10
CA GLY A 50 -3.92 17.34 0.41
C GLY A 50 -4.23 16.44 -0.76
N TYR A 51 -5.14 15.50 -0.56
CA TYR A 51 -5.54 14.59 -1.62
C TYR A 51 -6.18 15.35 -2.78
N SER A 52 -7.06 16.29 -2.44
CA SER A 52 -7.74 17.08 -3.45
C SER A 52 -6.75 17.82 -4.36
N LYS A 53 -5.73 18.39 -3.75
CA LYS A 53 -4.73 19.14 -4.50
C LYS A 53 -3.86 18.23 -5.36
N ARG A 54 -3.42 17.14 -4.81
CA ARG A 54 -2.49 16.24 -5.51
C ARG A 54 -3.18 15.48 -6.63
N ALA A 55 -4.42 15.08 -6.42
CA ALA A 55 -5.17 14.36 -7.44
C ALA A 55 -5.85 15.31 -8.42
N ASP A 56 -5.80 16.62 -8.13
CA ASP A 56 -6.43 17.64 -8.98
C ASP A 56 -7.91 17.38 -9.16
N VAL A 57 -8.59 17.18 -8.04
CA VAL A 57 -10.03 16.97 -8.02
C VAL A 57 -10.67 17.95 -7.04
N THR A 58 -11.98 18.10 -7.15
CA THR A 58 -12.71 18.95 -6.21
C THR A 58 -12.75 18.33 -4.83
N ASP A 59 -13.03 19.16 -3.83
CA ASP A 59 -13.19 18.65 -2.47
C ASP A 59 -14.29 17.60 -2.40
N GLN A 60 -15.34 17.78 -3.15
CA GLN A 60 -16.44 16.84 -3.17
C GLN A 60 -15.98 15.49 -3.72
N THR A 61 -15.25 15.51 -4.82
CA THR A 61 -14.71 14.27 -5.38
C THR A 61 -13.70 13.64 -4.43
N ALA A 62 -12.87 14.47 -3.79
CA ALA A 62 -11.90 13.96 -2.83
C ALA A 62 -12.60 13.24 -1.68
N THR A 63 -13.66 13.83 -1.16
CA THR A 63 -14.43 13.20 -0.09
C THR A 63 -14.98 11.87 -0.54
N ARG A 64 -15.49 11.82 -1.75
CA ARG A 64 -16.06 10.61 -2.32
C ARG A 64 -14.99 9.54 -2.52
N ASP A 65 -13.83 9.94 -3.01
CA ASP A 65 -12.72 9.01 -3.23
C ASP A 65 -12.25 8.40 -1.91
N LEU A 66 -12.07 9.25 -0.89
CA LEU A 66 -11.60 8.76 0.40
C LEU A 66 -12.64 7.87 1.06
N ALA A 67 -13.93 8.17 0.85
CA ALA A 67 -14.99 7.30 1.35
C ALA A 67 -14.96 5.94 0.66
N ALA A 68 -14.68 5.93 -0.64
CA ALA A 68 -14.59 4.68 -1.39
C ALA A 68 -13.44 3.82 -0.88
N LEU A 69 -12.29 4.45 -0.63
CA LEU A 69 -11.14 3.73 -0.09
C LEU A 69 -11.43 3.17 1.30
N THR A 70 -12.15 3.95 2.11
CA THR A 70 -12.52 3.50 3.45
C THR A 70 -13.51 2.34 3.37
N SER A 71 -14.48 2.43 2.47
CA SER A 71 -15.47 1.36 2.31
C SER A 71 -14.83 0.08 1.81
N ALA A 72 -13.78 0.20 1.01
CA ALA A 72 -13.06 -0.98 0.52
C ALA A 72 -12.14 -1.57 1.57
N GLY A 73 -12.03 -0.94 2.73
CA GLY A 73 -11.17 -1.43 3.79
C GLY A 73 -9.70 -1.14 3.57
N LEU A 74 -9.40 -0.24 2.65
CA LEU A 74 -8.01 0.08 2.32
C LEU A 74 -7.48 1.24 3.13
N LEU A 75 -8.35 2.13 3.59
CA LEU A 75 -7.99 3.22 4.47
C LEU A 75 -8.92 3.23 5.67
N PHE A 76 -8.43 3.75 6.77
CA PHE A 76 -9.20 3.91 8.00
C PHE A 76 -9.24 5.38 8.34
N ALA A 77 -10.42 5.88 8.71
CA ALA A 77 -10.60 7.28 9.06
C ALA A 77 -10.35 7.49 10.55
N TYR A 78 -9.64 8.53 10.88
CA TYR A 78 -9.35 8.90 12.26
C TYR A 78 -9.64 10.38 12.45
N GLY A 79 -10.09 10.74 13.63
CA GLY A 79 -10.34 12.13 13.97
C GLY A 79 -11.67 12.62 13.45
N ASN A 80 -11.96 13.89 13.73
CA ASN A 80 -13.22 14.50 13.33
C ASN A 80 -12.95 15.86 12.69
N GLY A 81 -13.86 16.24 11.79
CA GLY A 81 -13.83 17.57 11.21
C GLY A 81 -12.50 17.88 10.55
N ARG A 82 -11.94 19.04 10.91
CA ARG A 82 -10.68 19.46 10.31
C ARG A 82 -9.52 18.58 10.69
N GLY A 83 -9.62 17.88 11.80
CA GLY A 83 -8.56 16.99 12.23
C GLY A 83 -8.63 15.60 11.62
N ARG A 84 -9.62 15.35 10.77
CA ARG A 84 -9.76 14.02 10.18
C ARG A 84 -8.64 13.71 9.22
N TYR A 85 -8.11 12.51 9.33
CA TYR A 85 -7.12 12.02 8.40
C TYR A 85 -7.37 10.53 8.16
N TYR A 86 -6.71 9.99 7.17
CA TYR A 86 -6.87 8.59 6.79
C TYR A 86 -5.51 7.91 6.84
N ALA A 87 -5.50 6.69 7.30
CA ALA A 87 -4.28 5.90 7.42
C ALA A 87 -4.55 4.49 6.92
N ALA A 88 -3.49 3.79 6.58
CA ALA A 88 -3.63 2.51 5.90
C ALA A 88 -3.07 1.36 6.71
N GLU A 89 -3.76 0.99 7.77
CA GLU A 89 -3.31 -0.19 8.49
C GLU A 89 -3.35 -1.45 7.63
N PRO A 90 -4.42 -1.70 6.88
CA PRO A 90 -4.44 -2.90 6.04
C PRO A 90 -3.37 -2.90 4.97
N LEU A 91 -3.04 -1.73 4.42
CA LEU A 91 -2.02 -1.66 3.38
C LEU A 91 -0.63 -1.88 3.93
N GLN A 92 -0.41 -1.56 5.19
CA GLN A 92 0.88 -1.84 5.81
C GLN A 92 1.17 -3.34 5.85
N ARG A 93 0.12 -4.14 5.96
CA ARG A 93 0.29 -5.59 5.93
C ARG A 93 0.79 -6.05 4.58
N ILE A 94 0.39 -5.37 3.53
CA ILE A 94 0.86 -5.70 2.18
C ILE A 94 2.36 -5.45 2.11
N ARG A 95 2.80 -4.31 2.63
CA ARG A 95 4.21 -3.98 2.64
C ARG A 95 5.02 -5.00 3.43
N GLU A 96 4.51 -5.38 4.59
CA GLU A 96 5.19 -6.37 5.42
C GLU A 96 5.23 -7.72 4.75
N ARG A 97 4.16 -8.09 4.07
CA ARG A 97 4.10 -9.35 3.36
C ARG A 97 5.13 -9.40 2.24
N LEU A 98 5.24 -8.30 1.49
CA LEU A 98 6.21 -8.24 0.40
C LEU A 98 7.62 -8.36 0.92
N ARG A 99 7.89 -7.75 2.07
CA ARG A 99 9.21 -7.87 2.69
C ARG A 99 9.47 -9.29 3.11
N ALA A 100 8.48 -9.93 3.68
CA ALA A 100 8.62 -11.31 4.13
C ALA A 100 8.83 -12.24 2.95
N GLU A 101 8.15 -12.01 1.85
CA GLU A 101 8.30 -12.84 0.67
C GLU A 101 9.68 -12.72 0.06
N ARG A 102 10.32 -11.57 0.24
CA ARG A 102 11.66 -11.39 -0.30
C ARG A 102 12.71 -12.16 0.51
N LYS A 103 12.43 -12.37 1.79
CA LYS A 103 13.38 -13.09 2.64
C LYS A 103 13.62 -14.53 2.20
N PRO A 104 12.58 -15.29 1.85
CA PRO A 104 12.79 -16.67 1.40
C PRO A 104 13.67 -16.76 0.18
N LEU A 105 13.72 -15.72 -0.63
CA LEU A 105 14.58 -15.73 -1.81
C LEU A 105 16.05 -15.76 -1.43
N ARG A 106 16.36 -15.38 -0.20
CA ARG A 106 17.73 -15.42 0.30
C ARG A 106 18.05 -16.70 0.99
N ASP A 107 17.03 -17.51 1.23
CA ASP A 107 17.23 -18.79 1.89
C ASP A 107 17.98 -19.71 0.94
N PRO A 108 19.10 -20.24 1.36
CA PRO A 108 19.85 -21.14 0.48
C PRO A 108 19.12 -22.44 0.21
N TYR A 109 18.07 -22.73 0.97
CA TYR A 109 17.37 -24.00 0.80
C TYR A 109 15.87 -23.80 0.63
N PRO A 110 15.45 -22.95 -0.28
CA PRO A 110 14.02 -22.73 -0.45
C PRO A 110 13.30 -23.99 -0.93
N TRP A 111 13.95 -24.80 -1.74
CA TRP A 111 13.34 -26.03 -2.22
C TRP A 111 13.10 -26.99 -1.08
N MET A 112 14.01 -27.05 -0.14
CA MET A 112 13.89 -27.92 0.99
C MET A 112 12.73 -27.49 1.89
N ARG A 113 12.61 -26.20 2.09
CA ARG A 113 11.52 -25.69 2.89
C ARG A 113 10.18 -25.98 2.24
N ALA A 114 10.12 -25.84 0.94
CA ALA A 114 8.90 -26.12 0.22
C ALA A 114 8.47 -27.57 0.39
N ARG A 115 9.44 -28.48 0.35
CA ARG A 115 9.12 -29.87 0.55
C ARG A 115 8.63 -30.16 1.95
N LEU A 116 9.26 -29.53 2.92
CA LEU A 116 8.87 -29.76 4.30
C LEU A 116 7.52 -29.16 4.62
N ALA A 117 7.21 -28.06 3.94
CA ALA A 117 5.96 -27.37 4.17
C ALA A 117 4.81 -28.00 3.41
N GLU A 118 5.19 -28.73 2.43
CA GLU A 118 4.18 -29.29 1.64
C GLU A 118 3.45 -30.28 2.25
N PRO A 119 3.47 -30.14 2.32
CA PRO A 119 2.85 -30.66 2.59
C PRO A 119 2.48 -29.61 2.76
N ILE A 120 2.91 -29.06 2.68
CA ILE A 120 2.98 -28.38 2.83
C ILE A 120 2.76 -27.47 2.29
N GLU A 121 2.43 -26.95 2.12
CA GLU A 121 2.60 -26.28 1.71
C GLU A 121 2.38 -25.82 1.38
#